data_3985146bd7902d75c6f211ce5f42ecef
#
_entry.id   3985146bd7902d75c6f211ce5f42ecef
#
_cell.length_a   1.000
_cell.length_b   1.000
_cell.length_c   1.000
_cell.angle_alpha   90.00
_cell.angle_beta   90.00
_cell.angle_gamma   90.00
#
_symmetry.space_group_name_H-M   'P 1'
#
loop_
_entity.id
_entity.type
_entity.pdbx_description
1 polymer ?
#
loop_
_entity_poly.entity_id
_entity_poly.type
_entity_poly.pdbx_seq_one_letter_code
_entity_poly.pdbx_strand_id
1 'polypeptide(L)'
;MKTLSIASAILIATALAAFSQTQLAPLPPDGFVTLEQIVQEFANQPDDALQKYNGMRICVYGRVGKVEQSDDDDGDPLAVSMQLQNQTTPDVKAFFGQEDFPSGVVDVDDEQNKATVYHSDWAGNLSNQKSFIVGGENAAIRGTFDNFVAGDIILKNSFKLSPEALAQKLSEHGIATE
;
A
#
# COMPACT_ATOMS: atom_id res chain seq x y z
N MET A 1 -18.93 79.01 -12.11
CA MET A 1 -19.45 77.62 -12.04
C MET A 1 -18.28 76.67 -12.09
N LYS A 2 -17.97 76.04 -10.97
CA LYS A 2 -16.85 75.09 -10.87
C LYS A 2 -17.44 73.68 -10.77
N THR A 3 -17.19 72.84 -11.77
CA THR A 3 -17.59 71.44 -11.80
C THR A 3 -16.54 70.58 -11.09
N LEU A 4 -16.94 69.94 -10.00
CA LEU A 4 -16.13 68.92 -9.30
C LEU A 4 -16.27 67.59 -10.02
N SER A 5 -15.18 67.07 -10.52
CA SER A 5 -15.10 65.68 -11.01
C SER A 5 -14.72 64.75 -9.84
N ILE A 6 -15.62 63.85 -9.50
CA ILE A 6 -15.37 62.80 -8.51
C ILE A 6 -14.85 61.57 -9.27
N ALA A 7 -13.58 61.28 -9.10
CA ALA A 7 -12.98 60.01 -9.60
C ALA A 7 -13.21 58.92 -8.56
N SER A 8 -14.09 57.96 -8.88
CA SER A 8 -14.28 56.76 -8.09
C SER A 8 -13.17 55.76 -8.37
N ALA A 9 -12.27 55.55 -7.43
CA ALA A 9 -11.29 54.49 -7.45
C ALA A 9 -11.95 53.20 -6.99
N ILE A 10 -12.15 52.26 -7.90
CA ILE A 10 -12.59 50.89 -7.58
C ILE A 10 -11.37 50.10 -7.15
N LEU A 11 -11.27 49.80 -5.85
CA LEU A 11 -10.25 48.94 -5.27
C LEU A 11 -10.71 47.49 -5.46
N ILE A 12 -10.16 46.80 -6.48
CA ILE A 12 -10.37 45.36 -6.66
C ILE A 12 -9.42 44.65 -5.68
N ALA A 13 -9.96 44.23 -4.54
CA ALA A 13 -9.27 43.35 -3.63
C ALA A 13 -9.33 41.93 -4.21
N THR A 14 -8.28 41.50 -4.91
CA THR A 14 -8.06 40.10 -5.25
C THR A 14 -7.68 39.33 -3.98
N ALA A 15 -8.66 38.67 -3.38
CA ALA A 15 -8.39 37.68 -2.34
C ALA A 15 -7.67 36.51 -3.02
N LEU A 16 -6.34 36.46 -2.90
CA LEU A 16 -5.58 35.22 -3.11
C LEU A 16 -6.01 34.27 -2.01
N ALA A 17 -6.91 33.34 -2.33
CA ALA A 17 -7.12 32.15 -1.52
C ALA A 17 -5.78 31.38 -1.55
N ALA A 18 -4.98 31.51 -0.51
CA ALA A 18 -3.85 30.65 -0.26
C ALA A 18 -4.42 29.26 -0.02
N PHE A 19 -4.43 28.42 -1.06
CA PHE A 19 -4.61 26.99 -0.89
C PHE A 19 -3.43 26.52 -0.03
N SER A 20 -3.69 26.36 1.25
CA SER A 20 -2.75 25.70 2.15
C SER A 20 -2.65 24.26 1.67
N GLN A 21 -1.67 23.96 0.82
CA GLN A 21 -1.32 22.58 0.52
C GLN A 21 -0.91 21.97 1.86
N THR A 22 -1.75 21.09 2.37
CA THR A 22 -1.43 20.35 3.58
C THR A 22 -0.33 19.38 3.18
N GLN A 23 0.90 19.72 3.55
CA GLN A 23 2.05 18.85 3.28
C GLN A 23 1.81 17.48 3.91
N LEU A 24 2.05 16.41 3.14
CA LEU A 24 1.95 15.04 3.65
C LEU A 24 2.86 14.85 4.86
N ALA A 25 2.37 14.12 5.86
CA ALA A 25 3.20 13.75 7.00
C ALA A 25 4.43 12.95 6.53
N PRO A 26 5.61 13.17 7.12
CA PRO A 26 6.80 12.41 6.74
C PRO A 26 6.60 10.92 7.02
N LEU A 27 7.25 10.08 6.18
CA LEU A 27 7.25 8.64 6.40
C LEU A 27 7.92 8.31 7.74
N PRO A 28 7.32 7.46 8.58
CA PRO A 28 7.99 6.97 9.79
C PRO A 28 9.34 6.32 9.47
N PRO A 29 10.33 6.39 10.37
CA PRO A 29 11.68 5.86 10.12
C PRO A 29 11.74 4.36 9.78
N ASP A 30 10.77 3.60 10.25
CA ASP A 30 10.63 2.16 9.98
C ASP A 30 9.76 1.85 8.75
N GLY A 31 9.25 2.90 8.09
CA GLY A 31 8.42 2.80 6.90
C GLY A 31 7.01 2.27 7.14
N PHE A 32 6.56 2.16 8.39
CA PHE A 32 5.24 1.62 8.71
C PHE A 32 4.13 2.63 8.41
N VAL A 33 3.13 2.22 7.65
CA VAL A 33 1.94 3.00 7.30
C VAL A 33 0.70 2.12 7.33
N THR A 34 -0.46 2.70 7.64
CA THR A 34 -1.72 1.98 7.49
C THR A 34 -2.20 2.05 6.04
N LEU A 35 -2.99 1.07 5.65
CA LEU A 35 -3.63 1.05 4.33
C LEU A 35 -4.48 2.30 4.09
N GLU A 36 -5.24 2.74 5.11
CA GLU A 36 -6.02 3.97 5.03
C GLU A 36 -5.14 5.19 4.75
N GLN A 37 -4.02 5.32 5.45
CA GLN A 37 -3.13 6.45 5.28
C GLN A 37 -2.59 6.53 3.86
N ILE A 38 -1.98 5.45 3.35
CA ILE A 38 -1.35 5.46 2.02
C ILE A 38 -2.39 5.65 0.92
N VAL A 39 -3.55 4.99 1.02
CA VAL A 39 -4.66 5.12 0.05
C VAL A 39 -5.18 6.56 0.01
N GLN A 40 -5.38 7.20 1.17
CA GLN A 40 -5.84 8.59 1.23
C GLN A 40 -4.81 9.57 0.67
N GLU A 41 -3.53 9.34 0.92
CA GLU A 41 -2.46 10.19 0.39
C GLU A 41 -2.43 10.13 -1.15
N PHE A 42 -2.51 8.93 -1.75
CA PHE A 42 -2.57 8.78 -3.20
C PHE A 42 -3.89 9.29 -3.82
N ALA A 43 -5.01 9.13 -3.12
CA ALA A 43 -6.31 9.63 -3.59
C ALA A 43 -6.38 11.17 -3.60
N ASN A 44 -5.78 11.83 -2.62
CA ASN A 44 -5.90 13.27 -2.45
C ASN A 44 -4.73 14.07 -3.05
N GLN A 45 -3.51 13.53 -3.01
CA GLN A 45 -2.27 14.21 -3.40
C GLN A 45 -1.31 13.22 -4.09
N PRO A 46 -1.67 12.68 -5.27
CA PRO A 46 -0.90 11.61 -5.92
C PRO A 46 0.54 12.00 -6.23
N ASP A 47 0.80 13.22 -6.68
CA ASP A 47 2.14 13.67 -7.02
C ASP A 47 3.05 13.79 -5.78
N ASP A 48 2.52 14.33 -4.68
CA ASP A 48 3.26 14.43 -3.42
C ASP A 48 3.46 13.04 -2.80
N ALA A 49 2.48 12.15 -2.90
CA ALA A 49 2.59 10.76 -2.46
C ALA A 49 3.64 10.00 -3.28
N LEU A 50 3.64 10.14 -4.61
CA LEU A 50 4.69 9.59 -5.46
C LEU A 50 6.08 10.05 -5.02
N GLN A 51 6.26 11.35 -4.79
CA GLN A 51 7.54 11.88 -4.31
C GLN A 51 7.94 11.32 -2.94
N LYS A 52 6.97 11.19 -2.02
CA LYS A 52 7.19 10.67 -0.66
C LYS A 52 7.63 9.21 -0.65
N TYR A 53 7.02 8.39 -1.48
CA TYR A 53 7.20 6.93 -1.44
C TYR A 53 8.18 6.38 -2.47
N ASN A 54 8.57 7.16 -3.49
CA ASN A 54 9.41 6.71 -4.60
C ASN A 54 10.68 5.96 -4.15
N GLY A 55 10.77 4.68 -4.50
CA GLY A 55 11.90 3.82 -4.14
C GLY A 55 12.03 3.49 -2.65
N MET A 56 11.08 3.94 -1.82
CA MET A 56 11.11 3.70 -0.38
C MET A 56 10.66 2.27 -0.06
N ARG A 57 11.32 1.68 0.92
CA ARG A 57 10.86 0.41 1.51
C ARG A 57 9.84 0.72 2.59
N ILE A 58 8.61 0.30 2.37
CA ILE A 58 7.48 0.58 3.26
C ILE A 58 6.84 -0.72 3.77
N CYS A 59 6.14 -0.62 4.88
CA CYS A 59 5.40 -1.71 5.49
C CYS A 59 3.93 -1.26 5.62
N VAL A 60 3.07 -1.79 4.77
CA VAL A 60 1.66 -1.45 4.75
C VAL A 60 0.88 -2.44 5.61
N TYR A 61 0.16 -1.94 6.60
CA TYR A 61 -0.75 -2.73 7.44
C TYR A 61 -2.21 -2.48 7.03
N GLY A 62 -2.95 -3.54 6.80
CA GLY A 62 -4.36 -3.45 6.46
C GLY A 62 -4.97 -4.81 6.12
N ARG A 63 -6.20 -4.76 5.62
CA ARG A 63 -6.95 -5.94 5.25
C ARG A 63 -6.55 -6.45 3.87
N VAL A 64 -6.27 -7.73 3.77
CA VAL A 64 -6.05 -8.42 2.49
C VAL A 64 -7.38 -8.50 1.74
N GLY A 65 -7.40 -8.01 0.52
CA GLY A 65 -8.55 -8.10 -0.39
C GLY A 65 -8.49 -9.36 -1.21
N LYS A 66 -7.62 -9.37 -2.24
CA LYS A 66 -7.48 -10.47 -3.19
C LYS A 66 -6.09 -11.10 -3.10
N VAL A 67 -6.06 -12.42 -3.24
CA VAL A 67 -4.86 -13.23 -3.37
C VAL A 67 -4.94 -13.90 -4.73
N GLU A 68 -3.96 -13.69 -5.59
CA GLU A 68 -3.99 -14.19 -6.96
C GLU A 68 -2.61 -14.66 -7.43
N GLN A 69 -2.58 -15.56 -8.38
CA GLN A 69 -1.34 -15.86 -9.09
C GLN A 69 -0.91 -14.62 -9.86
N SER A 70 0.37 -14.28 -9.77
CA SER A 70 0.89 -13.11 -10.47
C SER A 70 1.03 -13.40 -11.96
N ASP A 71 0.55 -12.46 -12.77
CA ASP A 71 0.77 -12.43 -14.21
C ASP A 71 1.96 -11.51 -14.59
N ASP A 72 2.79 -11.13 -13.60
CA ASP A 72 3.91 -10.23 -13.81
C ASP A 72 5.02 -10.89 -14.64
N ASP A 73 5.54 -10.15 -15.62
CA ASP A 73 6.66 -10.58 -16.49
C ASP A 73 7.97 -10.83 -15.69
N ASP A 74 8.08 -10.26 -14.48
CA ASP A 74 9.24 -10.43 -13.59
C ASP A 74 9.31 -11.83 -12.94
N GLY A 75 8.26 -12.66 -13.12
CA GLY A 75 8.21 -14.04 -12.63
C GLY A 75 7.88 -14.17 -11.15
N ASP A 76 7.29 -13.16 -10.56
CA ASP A 76 6.76 -13.20 -9.19
C ASP A 76 5.58 -14.19 -9.14
N PRO A 77 5.61 -15.23 -8.27
CA PRO A 77 4.57 -16.26 -8.27
C PRO A 77 3.24 -15.83 -7.63
N LEU A 78 3.25 -14.75 -6.85
CA LEU A 78 2.10 -14.33 -6.03
C LEU A 78 1.91 -12.83 -6.05
N ALA A 79 0.67 -12.40 -6.28
CA ALA A 79 0.21 -11.02 -6.06
C ALA A 79 -0.87 -10.97 -4.99
N VAL A 80 -0.79 -9.97 -4.13
CA VAL A 80 -1.75 -9.73 -3.05
C VAL A 80 -2.23 -8.29 -3.11
N SER A 81 -3.54 -8.10 -3.25
CA SER A 81 -4.15 -6.78 -3.16
C SER A 81 -4.66 -6.53 -1.74
N MET A 82 -4.40 -5.33 -1.23
CA MET A 82 -4.98 -4.83 0.02
C MET A 82 -5.95 -3.71 -0.30
N GLN A 83 -7.17 -3.79 0.24
CA GLN A 83 -8.27 -2.91 -0.13
C GLN A 83 -8.98 -2.36 1.11
N LEU A 84 -9.37 -1.11 1.05
CA LEU A 84 -10.32 -0.56 2.02
C LEU A 84 -11.74 -1.06 1.72
N GLN A 85 -12.49 -1.35 2.77
CA GLN A 85 -13.90 -1.72 2.61
C GLN A 85 -14.67 -0.59 1.91
N ASN A 86 -15.43 -0.96 0.87
CA ASN A 86 -16.26 -0.05 0.08
C ASN A 86 -15.51 1.00 -0.78
N GLN A 87 -14.22 0.83 -1.00
CA GLN A 87 -13.46 1.63 -1.98
C GLN A 87 -12.99 0.74 -3.12
N THR A 88 -12.97 1.30 -4.31
CA THR A 88 -12.52 0.60 -5.53
C THR A 88 -11.09 0.97 -5.93
N THR A 89 -10.60 2.10 -5.49
CA THR A 89 -9.25 2.62 -5.81
C THR A 89 -8.86 3.75 -4.85
N PRO A 90 -7.57 3.98 -4.60
CA PRO A 90 -6.43 3.12 -4.95
C PRO A 90 -6.34 1.86 -4.08
N ASP A 91 -5.83 0.78 -4.67
CA ASP A 91 -5.48 -0.45 -3.96
C ASP A 91 -3.97 -0.50 -3.76
N VAL A 92 -3.51 -1.26 -2.77
CA VAL A 92 -2.09 -1.64 -2.66
C VAL A 92 -1.93 -3.04 -3.21
N LYS A 93 -1.15 -3.18 -4.29
CA LYS A 93 -0.84 -4.47 -4.92
C LYS A 93 0.61 -4.83 -4.63
N ALA A 94 0.82 -5.89 -3.89
CA ALA A 94 2.13 -6.36 -3.45
C ALA A 94 2.51 -7.65 -4.20
N PHE A 95 3.69 -7.65 -4.82
CA PHE A 95 4.25 -8.77 -5.56
C PHE A 95 5.33 -9.46 -4.72
N PHE A 96 5.21 -10.78 -4.59
CA PHE A 96 6.11 -11.63 -3.82
C PHE A 96 6.97 -12.44 -4.76
N GLY A 97 8.28 -12.29 -4.66
CA GLY A 97 9.24 -13.00 -5.49
C GLY A 97 9.46 -14.45 -5.07
N GLN A 98 10.05 -15.25 -5.95
CA GLN A 98 10.40 -16.64 -5.65
C GLN A 98 11.40 -16.74 -4.50
N GLU A 99 12.22 -15.73 -4.27
CA GLU A 99 13.18 -15.65 -3.17
C GLU A 99 12.52 -15.62 -1.79
N ASP A 100 11.25 -15.18 -1.70
CA ASP A 100 10.48 -15.21 -0.45
C ASP A 100 10.03 -16.62 -0.08
N PHE A 101 10.16 -17.56 -1.02
CA PHE A 101 9.77 -18.96 -0.89
C PHE A 101 10.93 -19.92 -1.25
N PRO A 102 12.12 -19.79 -0.65
CA PRO A 102 13.38 -20.39 -1.15
C PRO A 102 13.39 -21.92 -1.23
N SER A 103 12.49 -22.59 -0.56
CA SER A 103 12.32 -24.07 -0.64
C SER A 103 10.85 -24.46 -0.76
N GLY A 104 10.02 -23.49 -1.14
CA GLY A 104 8.57 -23.64 -1.21
C GLY A 104 8.03 -23.51 -2.62
N VAL A 105 6.94 -24.23 -2.87
CA VAL A 105 6.06 -24.00 -4.00
C VAL A 105 4.84 -23.25 -3.47
N VAL A 106 4.51 -22.15 -4.11
CA VAL A 106 3.31 -21.39 -3.80
C VAL A 106 2.18 -21.94 -4.65
N ASP A 107 1.08 -22.27 -4.01
CA ASP A 107 -0.17 -22.65 -4.66
C ASP A 107 -1.24 -21.62 -4.29
N VAL A 108 -1.89 -21.06 -5.29
CA VAL A 108 -2.93 -20.05 -5.14
C VAL A 108 -4.27 -20.69 -5.45
N ASP A 109 -5.16 -20.65 -4.47
CA ASP A 109 -6.55 -21.09 -4.60
C ASP A 109 -7.44 -19.84 -4.72
N ASP A 110 -7.79 -19.49 -5.94
CA ASP A 110 -8.61 -18.32 -6.25
C ASP A 110 -10.04 -18.43 -5.66
N GLU A 111 -10.59 -19.65 -5.56
CA GLU A 111 -11.94 -19.87 -5.01
C GLU A 111 -11.95 -19.61 -3.49
N GLN A 112 -10.89 -20.01 -2.80
CA GLN A 112 -10.73 -19.76 -1.37
C GLN A 112 -10.04 -18.43 -1.05
N ASN A 113 -9.60 -17.70 -2.08
CA ASN A 113 -8.85 -16.44 -1.95
C ASN A 113 -7.66 -16.60 -1.01
N LYS A 114 -6.79 -17.57 -1.29
CA LYS A 114 -5.75 -18.04 -0.36
C LYS A 114 -4.50 -18.48 -1.10
N ALA A 115 -3.34 -18.13 -0.55
CA ALA A 115 -2.06 -18.71 -0.95
C ALA A 115 -1.55 -19.68 0.13
N THR A 116 -1.02 -20.81 -0.32
CA THR A 116 -0.46 -21.86 0.52
C THR A 116 0.97 -22.15 0.06
N VAL A 117 1.88 -22.27 1.02
CA VAL A 117 3.27 -22.66 0.75
C VAL A 117 3.48 -24.11 1.13
N TYR A 118 4.02 -24.87 0.20
CA TYR A 118 4.45 -26.25 0.39
C TYR A 118 5.96 -26.30 0.35
N HIS A 119 6.57 -26.99 1.29
CA HIS A 119 8.01 -27.27 1.23
C HIS A 119 8.22 -28.63 0.59
N SER A 120 9.14 -28.72 -0.38
CA SER A 120 9.54 -30.00 -0.95
C SER A 120 10.68 -30.61 -0.12
N ASP A 121 10.62 -31.94 0.10
CA ASP A 121 11.74 -32.68 0.63
C ASP A 121 12.81 -32.90 -0.47
N TRP A 122 13.93 -33.49 -0.10
CA TRP A 122 15.04 -33.84 -1.02
C TRP A 122 14.62 -34.79 -2.14
N ALA A 123 13.51 -35.51 -1.99
CA ALA A 123 12.97 -36.47 -2.97
C ALA A 123 11.91 -35.79 -3.87
N GLY A 124 11.61 -34.51 -3.67
CA GLY A 124 10.61 -33.75 -4.43
C GLY A 124 9.18 -33.95 -3.94
N ASN A 125 8.96 -34.63 -2.81
CA ASN A 125 7.61 -34.75 -2.27
C ASN A 125 7.22 -33.45 -1.55
N LEU A 126 6.03 -32.96 -1.84
CA LEU A 126 5.48 -31.77 -1.16
C LEU A 126 5.01 -32.18 0.25
N SER A 127 5.51 -31.46 1.25
CA SER A 127 5.18 -31.64 2.66
C SER A 127 5.04 -30.29 3.37
N ASN A 128 4.60 -30.33 4.62
CA ASN A 128 4.52 -29.14 5.48
C ASN A 128 3.71 -27.99 4.88
N GLN A 129 2.51 -28.28 4.40
CA GLN A 129 1.56 -27.28 3.94
C GLN A 129 1.32 -26.23 5.01
N LYS A 130 1.58 -24.97 4.67
CA LYS A 130 1.32 -23.83 5.55
C LYS A 130 0.53 -22.76 4.81
N SER A 131 -0.60 -22.36 5.38
CA SER A 131 -1.31 -21.15 4.89
C SER A 131 -0.39 -19.95 5.02
N PHE A 132 -0.13 -19.28 3.90
CA PHE A 132 0.73 -18.11 3.87
C PHE A 132 -0.08 -16.82 4.06
N ILE A 133 -1.12 -16.63 3.24
CA ILE A 133 -1.98 -15.45 3.28
C ILE A 133 -3.39 -15.80 2.84
N VAL A 134 -4.39 -15.17 3.45
CA VAL A 134 -5.81 -15.42 3.18
C VAL A 134 -6.53 -14.10 3.00
N GLY A 135 -7.40 -14.01 2.00
CA GLY A 135 -8.26 -12.87 1.80
C GLY A 135 -9.16 -12.61 3.02
N GLY A 136 -9.28 -11.35 3.38
CA GLY A 136 -10.03 -10.93 4.55
C GLY A 136 -9.25 -10.88 5.87
N GLU A 137 -8.04 -11.45 5.96
CA GLU A 137 -7.20 -11.28 7.15
C GLU A 137 -6.56 -9.89 7.21
N ASN A 138 -6.19 -9.45 8.41
CA ASN A 138 -5.31 -8.29 8.58
C ASN A 138 -3.86 -8.74 8.51
N ALA A 139 -3.08 -8.10 7.65
CA ALA A 139 -1.67 -8.42 7.44
C ALA A 139 -0.83 -7.14 7.35
N ALA A 140 0.46 -7.26 7.66
CA ALA A 140 1.44 -6.25 7.32
C ALA A 140 2.36 -6.81 6.23
N ILE A 141 2.40 -6.12 5.11
CA ILE A 141 3.21 -6.48 3.95
C ILE A 141 4.27 -5.41 3.77
N ARG A 142 5.53 -5.82 3.80
CA ARG A 142 6.67 -4.94 3.54
C ARG A 142 7.16 -5.15 2.13
N GLY A 143 7.33 -4.06 1.38
CA GLY A 143 7.85 -4.09 0.02
C GLY A 143 8.53 -2.78 -0.33
N THR A 144 9.13 -2.72 -1.51
CA THR A 144 9.66 -1.50 -2.09
C THR A 144 8.60 -0.88 -2.97
N PHE A 145 8.24 0.39 -2.72
CA PHE A 145 7.35 1.11 -3.61
C PHE A 145 7.99 1.24 -4.99
N ASP A 146 7.30 0.77 -6.00
CA ASP A 146 7.76 0.77 -7.38
C ASP A 146 7.07 1.86 -8.20
N ASN A 147 5.73 1.86 -8.19
CA ASN A 147 4.96 2.78 -9.02
C ASN A 147 3.53 2.98 -8.50
N PHE A 148 2.84 3.96 -9.10
CA PHE A 148 1.40 4.15 -8.99
C PHE A 148 0.80 4.16 -10.40
N VAL A 149 0.10 3.10 -10.75
CA VAL A 149 -0.38 2.89 -12.13
C VAL A 149 -1.80 2.36 -12.14
N ALA A 150 -2.63 2.91 -13.02
CA ALA A 150 -4.05 2.54 -13.19
C ALA A 150 -4.90 2.62 -11.90
N GLY A 151 -4.44 3.36 -10.90
CA GLY A 151 -5.10 3.47 -9.59
C GLY A 151 -4.55 2.50 -8.55
N ASP A 152 -3.54 1.70 -8.86
CA ASP A 152 -2.91 0.76 -7.94
C ASP A 152 -1.55 1.28 -7.45
N ILE A 153 -1.31 1.13 -6.17
CA ILE A 153 -0.03 1.39 -5.50
C ILE A 153 0.78 0.10 -5.53
N ILE A 154 1.85 0.06 -6.31
CA ILE A 154 2.61 -1.15 -6.59
C ILE A 154 3.78 -1.29 -5.61
N LEU A 155 3.85 -2.44 -4.94
CA LEU A 155 4.98 -2.86 -4.11
C LEU A 155 5.65 -4.08 -4.73
N LYS A 156 6.97 -4.02 -4.91
CA LYS A 156 7.83 -5.12 -5.37
C LYS A 156 8.71 -5.65 -4.23
N ASN A 157 9.27 -6.85 -4.42
CA ASN A 157 10.11 -7.52 -3.42
C ASN A 157 9.42 -7.54 -2.05
N SER A 158 8.18 -8.01 -2.05
CA SER A 158 7.30 -7.94 -0.89
C SER A 158 7.42 -9.18 -0.02
N PHE A 159 7.31 -9.02 1.29
CA PHE A 159 7.17 -10.13 2.23
C PHE A 159 6.17 -9.80 3.33
N LYS A 160 5.48 -10.83 3.80
CA LYS A 160 4.53 -10.73 4.92
C LYS A 160 5.29 -10.79 6.25
N LEU A 161 5.00 -9.87 7.16
CA LEU A 161 5.52 -9.94 8.52
C LEU A 161 4.98 -11.17 9.25
N SER A 162 5.82 -11.76 10.12
CA SER A 162 5.33 -12.79 11.04
C SER A 162 4.32 -12.21 12.04
N PRO A 163 3.45 -13.03 12.63
CA PRO A 163 2.49 -12.57 13.64
C PRO A 163 3.15 -11.83 14.80
N GLU A 164 4.32 -12.29 15.24
CA GLU A 164 5.09 -11.69 16.34
C GLU A 164 5.63 -10.31 15.94
N ALA A 165 6.23 -10.20 14.75
CA ALA A 165 6.73 -8.93 14.22
C ALA A 165 5.59 -7.94 13.97
N LEU A 166 4.43 -8.42 13.51
CA LEU A 166 3.23 -7.60 13.36
C LEU A 166 2.75 -7.08 14.71
N ALA A 167 2.58 -7.95 15.70
CA ALA A 167 2.12 -7.55 17.05
C ALA A 167 3.04 -6.49 17.67
N GLN A 168 4.37 -6.65 17.51
CA GLN A 168 5.34 -5.65 17.95
C GLN A 168 5.10 -4.30 17.24
N LYS A 169 4.96 -4.30 15.90
CA LYS A 169 4.75 -3.08 15.12
C LYS A 169 3.46 -2.37 15.49
N LEU A 170 2.36 -3.10 15.65
CA LEU A 170 1.09 -2.51 16.07
C LEU A 170 1.20 -1.84 17.44
N SER A 171 1.91 -2.48 18.39
CA SER A 171 2.18 -1.89 19.72
C SER A 171 3.03 -0.62 19.63
N GLU A 172 4.10 -0.62 18.81
CA GLU A 172 4.98 0.55 18.61
C GLU A 172 4.21 1.75 18.03
N HIS A 173 3.21 1.51 17.18
CA HIS A 173 2.39 2.53 16.54
C HIS A 173 1.06 2.80 17.26
N GLY A 174 0.80 2.18 18.42
CA GLY A 174 -0.41 2.41 19.20
C GLY A 174 -1.70 1.92 18.53
N ILE A 175 -1.61 0.95 17.61
CA ILE A 175 -2.75 0.37 16.91
C ILE A 175 -3.26 -0.81 17.75
N ALA A 176 -4.54 -0.76 18.14
CA ALA A 176 -5.17 -1.85 18.87
C ALA A 176 -5.34 -3.09 17.96
N THR A 177 -4.99 -4.26 18.48
CA THR A 177 -5.35 -5.54 17.84
C THR A 177 -6.77 -5.91 18.26
N GLU A 178 -7.68 -6.03 17.30
CA GLU A 178 -9.00 -6.63 17.54
C GLU A 178 -8.89 -8.14 17.70
#